data_04b745568a1ecac9f08b6070666fdc24
#
_entry.id   04b745568a1ecac9f08b6070666fdc24
#
_cell.length_a   1.000
_cell.length_b   1.000
_cell.length_c   1.000
_cell.angle_alpha   90.00
_cell.angle_beta   90.00
_cell.angle_gamma   90.00
#
_symmetry.space_group_name_H-M   'P 1'
#
loop_
_entity.id
_entity.type
_entity.pdbx_description
1 polymer ?
#
loop_
_entity_poly.entity_id
_entity_poly.type
_entity_poly.pdbx_seq_one_letter_code
_entity_poly.pdbx_strand_id
1 'polypeptide(L)'
;MDTLFYAHRGSSHKFSENTRAAYLQAIDEGADGIECDVHLTQDGIVVCHHDPTVDRTSDATGLVSGLTLSQMKAMDFTGVIPSLIPEDYGRENEQLLSLAELFEILEERSRPIGLAIEIKHPSPFGHLLEDGVLKVLADNHFDPSTGTAGSKSQIAVTLMSFEPESLRYLSRTVNKDLLCQLITEVDASWVDELVSTGQMGRAAVYEVLYRSVAEGIEFIDQGGVGIIGPGVAWTRANEKIVREWLERGLTARIWTVDRPADAQYLVNLGVTQLTSNRPAELRRELEQN
;
A
#
# COMPACT_ATOMS: atom_id res chain seq x y z
N MET A 1 -10.30 20.14 -7.86
CA MET A 1 -9.36 19.62 -6.81
C MET A 1 -8.16 19.12 -7.55
N ASP A 2 -6.97 19.37 -7.03
CA ASP A 2 -5.75 18.86 -7.65
C ASP A 2 -5.65 17.35 -7.40
N THR A 3 -5.22 16.60 -8.40
CA THR A 3 -5.03 15.16 -8.30
C THR A 3 -3.78 14.87 -7.47
N LEU A 4 -3.88 14.02 -6.46
CA LEU A 4 -2.78 13.58 -5.62
C LEU A 4 -2.14 12.31 -6.20
N PHE A 5 -0.81 12.27 -6.21
CA PHE A 5 -0.02 11.15 -6.69
C PHE A 5 0.68 10.44 -5.54
N TYR A 6 0.28 9.19 -5.31
CA TYR A 6 0.91 8.30 -4.35
C TYR A 6 1.93 7.40 -5.04
N ALA A 7 3.10 7.29 -4.45
CA ALA A 7 4.18 6.43 -4.94
C ALA A 7 3.94 4.99 -4.49
N HIS A 8 3.57 4.11 -5.42
CA HIS A 8 3.30 2.69 -5.19
C HIS A 8 4.56 1.95 -4.77
N ARG A 9 4.65 1.57 -3.49
CA ARG A 9 5.85 0.97 -2.88
C ARG A 9 7.09 1.85 -3.03
N GLY A 10 6.88 3.19 -3.01
CA GLY A 10 7.89 4.17 -3.36
C GLY A 10 8.03 4.41 -4.87
N SER A 11 9.14 4.99 -5.31
CA SER A 11 9.47 5.18 -6.73
C SER A 11 9.99 3.85 -7.32
N SER A 12 9.08 2.85 -7.37
CA SER A 12 9.39 1.45 -7.66
C SER A 12 9.79 1.17 -9.10
N HIS A 13 9.67 2.17 -10.00
CA HIS A 13 10.23 2.10 -11.36
C HIS A 13 11.74 2.40 -11.40
N LYS A 14 12.30 3.02 -10.35
CA LYS A 14 13.73 3.38 -10.27
C LYS A 14 14.53 2.52 -9.31
N PHE A 15 13.92 2.14 -8.19
CA PHE A 15 14.54 1.33 -7.15
C PHE A 15 13.62 0.15 -6.81
N SER A 16 14.19 -0.90 -6.22
CA SER A 16 13.40 -2.03 -5.76
C SER A 16 12.29 -1.58 -4.82
N GLU A 17 11.10 -2.15 -4.99
CA GLU A 17 9.88 -1.81 -4.25
C GLU A 17 10.03 -1.94 -2.73
N ASN A 18 9.29 -1.12 -1.96
CA ASN A 18 9.26 -1.13 -0.49
C ASN A 18 10.65 -0.95 0.16
N THR A 19 11.60 -0.36 -0.57
CA THR A 19 12.95 -0.08 -0.04
C THR A 19 13.12 1.37 0.37
N ARG A 20 14.10 1.61 1.24
CA ARG A 20 14.50 2.95 1.68
C ARG A 20 14.77 3.88 0.48
N ALA A 21 15.52 3.39 -0.52
CA ALA A 21 15.83 4.16 -1.72
C ALA A 21 14.59 4.51 -2.54
N ALA A 22 13.64 3.56 -2.70
CA ALA A 22 12.39 3.82 -3.41
C ALA A 22 11.55 4.89 -2.72
N TYR A 23 11.47 4.87 -1.39
CA TYR A 23 10.71 5.88 -0.64
C TYR A 23 11.38 7.26 -0.66
N LEU A 24 12.69 7.32 -0.43
CA LEU A 24 13.43 8.59 -0.48
C LEU A 24 13.36 9.21 -1.87
N GLN A 25 13.52 8.42 -2.92
CA GLN A 25 13.37 8.89 -4.30
C GLN A 25 11.98 9.49 -4.56
N ALA A 26 10.92 8.81 -4.11
CA ALA A 26 9.56 9.31 -4.29
C ALA A 26 9.33 10.65 -3.54
N ILE A 27 9.89 10.78 -2.35
CA ILE A 27 9.82 12.02 -1.56
C ILE A 27 10.55 13.14 -2.28
N ASP A 28 11.76 12.90 -2.77
CA ASP A 28 12.61 13.91 -3.45
C ASP A 28 12.01 14.30 -4.82
N GLU A 29 11.30 13.40 -5.48
CA GLU A 29 10.52 13.66 -6.69
C GLU A 29 9.23 14.43 -6.45
N GLY A 30 8.85 14.67 -5.20
CA GLY A 30 7.67 15.46 -4.85
C GLY A 30 6.35 14.68 -4.92
N ALA A 31 6.35 13.37 -4.72
CA ALA A 31 5.11 12.60 -4.56
C ALA A 31 4.27 13.19 -3.42
N ASP A 32 2.93 13.27 -3.57
CA ASP A 32 2.04 13.78 -2.53
C ASP A 32 1.88 12.79 -1.38
N GLY A 33 2.08 11.51 -1.67
CA GLY A 33 2.04 10.44 -0.68
C GLY A 33 2.93 9.27 -1.07
N ILE A 34 3.17 8.43 -0.08
CA ILE A 34 3.82 7.13 -0.20
C ILE A 34 2.76 6.07 0.04
N GLU A 35 2.80 5.04 -0.74
CA GLU A 35 2.08 3.81 -0.46
C GLU A 35 3.10 2.72 -0.07
N CYS A 36 2.76 1.90 0.93
CA CYS A 36 3.56 0.79 1.38
C CYS A 36 2.69 -0.41 1.77
N ASP A 37 3.23 -1.61 1.50
CA ASP A 37 2.67 -2.88 1.94
C ASP A 37 3.29 -3.29 3.27
N VAL A 38 2.52 -3.91 4.18
CA VAL A 38 3.09 -4.38 5.43
C VAL A 38 2.73 -5.83 5.77
N HIS A 39 3.72 -6.52 6.32
CA HIS A 39 3.59 -7.86 6.91
C HIS A 39 4.13 -7.87 8.35
N LEU A 40 3.77 -8.89 9.12
CA LEU A 40 4.29 -9.13 10.45
C LEU A 40 5.37 -10.23 10.40
N THR A 41 6.54 -9.94 10.96
CA THR A 41 7.64 -10.91 11.13
C THR A 41 7.35 -11.89 12.25
N GLN A 42 8.16 -12.97 12.35
CA GLN A 42 8.07 -13.96 13.43
C GLN A 42 8.21 -13.34 14.84
N ASP A 43 9.03 -12.32 14.98
CA ASP A 43 9.28 -11.59 16.23
C ASP A 43 8.34 -10.39 16.45
N GLY A 44 7.27 -10.29 15.63
CA GLY A 44 6.19 -9.32 15.84
C GLY A 44 6.52 -7.89 15.40
N ILE A 45 7.45 -7.72 14.47
CA ILE A 45 7.77 -6.41 13.88
C ILE A 45 7.01 -6.23 12.57
N VAL A 46 6.39 -5.07 12.38
CA VAL A 46 5.73 -4.69 11.13
C VAL A 46 6.80 -4.21 10.14
N VAL A 47 6.95 -4.91 9.03
CA VAL A 47 7.94 -4.63 7.97
C VAL A 47 7.28 -4.20 6.67
N CYS A 48 7.92 -3.32 5.92
CA CYS A 48 7.48 -2.92 4.58
C CYS A 48 7.89 -3.99 3.56
N HIS A 49 6.91 -4.78 3.11
CA HIS A 49 7.13 -5.86 2.14
C HIS A 49 5.80 -6.27 1.50
N HIS A 50 5.81 -6.61 0.20
CA HIS A 50 4.58 -6.93 -0.53
C HIS A 50 4.18 -8.40 -0.46
N ASP A 51 5.09 -9.31 -0.85
CA ASP A 51 4.79 -10.73 -0.98
C ASP A 51 4.78 -11.43 0.39
N PRO A 52 4.06 -12.54 0.57
CA PRO A 52 4.13 -13.33 1.80
C PRO A 52 5.50 -14.02 1.99
N THR A 53 6.32 -14.09 0.93
CA THR A 53 7.69 -14.65 0.94
C THR A 53 8.70 -13.61 0.48
N VAL A 54 9.97 -13.77 0.87
CA VAL A 54 11.07 -12.89 0.43
C VAL A 54 11.66 -13.26 -0.93
N ASP A 55 11.19 -14.34 -1.54
CA ASP A 55 11.82 -15.05 -2.68
C ASP A 55 11.97 -14.18 -3.94
N ARG A 56 10.99 -13.34 -4.23
CA ARG A 56 11.01 -12.48 -5.43
C ARG A 56 11.86 -11.23 -5.28
N THR A 57 11.94 -10.71 -4.07
CA THR A 57 12.49 -9.37 -3.80
C THR A 57 13.82 -9.38 -3.08
N SER A 58 14.33 -10.56 -2.68
CA SER A 58 15.62 -10.69 -2.00
C SER A 58 16.49 -11.78 -2.61
N ASP A 59 17.73 -11.88 -2.13
CA ASP A 59 18.70 -12.95 -2.45
C ASP A 59 18.49 -14.23 -1.61
N ALA A 60 17.40 -14.30 -0.83
CA ALA A 60 17.04 -15.40 0.05
C ALA A 60 15.66 -15.98 -0.24
N THR A 61 15.23 -16.97 0.53
CA THR A 61 13.92 -17.61 0.41
C THR A 61 13.27 -17.80 1.78
N GLY A 62 11.94 -17.76 1.83
CA GLY A 62 11.16 -18.06 3.04
C GLY A 62 9.98 -17.14 3.27
N LEU A 63 9.09 -17.56 4.16
CA LEU A 63 7.93 -16.77 4.57
C LEU A 63 8.36 -15.60 5.47
N VAL A 64 7.87 -14.40 5.23
CA VAL A 64 8.09 -13.23 6.11
C VAL A 64 7.67 -13.55 7.54
N SER A 65 6.54 -14.25 7.72
CA SER A 65 6.05 -14.69 9.04
C SER A 65 6.93 -15.74 9.74
N GLY A 66 7.86 -16.36 9.03
CA GLY A 66 8.83 -17.33 9.56
C GLY A 66 10.21 -16.73 9.86
N LEU A 67 10.42 -15.45 9.57
CA LEU A 67 11.69 -14.74 9.69
C LEU A 67 11.59 -13.65 10.76
N THR A 68 12.67 -13.44 11.51
CA THR A 68 12.81 -12.27 12.38
C THR A 68 13.26 -11.05 11.57
N LEU A 69 13.00 -9.83 12.08
CA LEU A 69 13.51 -8.60 11.46
C LEU A 69 15.02 -8.65 11.23
N SER A 70 15.78 -9.17 12.21
CA SER A 70 17.25 -9.30 12.10
C SER A 70 17.69 -10.22 10.96
N GLN A 71 16.97 -11.32 10.74
CA GLN A 71 17.23 -12.21 9.61
C GLN A 71 16.90 -11.53 8.27
N MET A 72 15.77 -10.83 8.17
CA MET A 72 15.42 -10.10 6.96
C MET A 72 16.40 -8.96 6.65
N LYS A 73 16.85 -8.22 7.65
CA LYS A 73 17.85 -7.13 7.45
C LYS A 73 19.25 -7.64 7.03
N ALA A 74 19.51 -8.93 7.15
CA ALA A 74 20.75 -9.55 6.65
C ALA A 74 20.68 -9.95 5.16
N MET A 75 19.50 -9.79 4.51
CA MET A 75 19.28 -10.12 3.10
C MET A 75 19.43 -8.87 2.23
N ASP A 76 19.71 -9.07 0.94
CA ASP A 76 19.73 -8.02 -0.06
C ASP A 76 18.36 -7.89 -0.75
N PHE A 77 17.72 -6.74 -0.60
CA PHE A 77 16.44 -6.39 -1.26
C PHE A 77 16.61 -5.45 -2.45
N THR A 78 17.82 -5.25 -2.96
CA THR A 78 18.09 -4.29 -4.05
C THR A 78 18.02 -4.92 -5.44
N GLY A 79 17.98 -6.24 -5.53
CA GLY A 79 18.18 -7.00 -6.78
C GLY A 79 17.04 -6.95 -7.78
N VAL A 80 15.82 -6.51 -7.39
CA VAL A 80 14.66 -6.44 -8.32
C VAL A 80 14.88 -5.38 -9.38
N ILE A 81 15.38 -4.21 -8.98
CA ILE A 81 15.81 -3.16 -9.90
C ILE A 81 17.26 -2.80 -9.50
N PRO A 82 18.24 -3.35 -10.20
CA PRO A 82 19.66 -3.11 -9.89
C PRO A 82 20.03 -1.69 -10.32
N SER A 83 19.86 -0.76 -9.41
CA SER A 83 20.20 0.66 -9.58
C SER A 83 21.30 1.04 -8.59
N LEU A 84 22.18 1.96 -9.00
CA LEU A 84 23.13 2.55 -8.10
C LEU A 84 22.38 3.39 -7.04
N ILE A 85 22.44 2.95 -5.80
CA ILE A 85 21.82 3.66 -4.68
C ILE A 85 22.68 4.88 -4.32
N PRO A 86 22.11 6.10 -4.30
CA PRO A 86 22.79 7.29 -3.82
C PRO A 86 23.29 7.11 -2.38
N GLU A 87 24.44 7.68 -2.04
CA GLU A 87 25.05 7.53 -0.71
C GLU A 87 24.11 8.00 0.43
N ASP A 88 23.33 9.04 0.20
CA ASP A 88 22.34 9.61 1.13
C ASP A 88 21.06 8.77 1.25
N TYR A 89 20.86 7.76 0.40
CA TYR A 89 19.75 6.82 0.48
C TYR A 89 20.08 5.55 1.29
N GLY A 90 21.26 5.52 1.91
CA GLY A 90 21.73 4.41 2.73
C GLY A 90 22.40 3.29 1.92
N ARG A 91 22.91 2.30 2.63
CA ARG A 91 23.63 1.15 2.07
C ARG A 91 22.65 0.05 1.64
N GLU A 92 23.13 -0.91 0.86
CA GLU A 92 22.34 -2.08 0.41
C GLU A 92 21.67 -2.84 1.57
N ASN A 93 22.37 -3.03 2.69
CA ASN A 93 21.85 -3.70 3.88
C ASN A 93 20.92 -2.82 4.76
N GLU A 94 20.68 -1.58 4.37
CA GLU A 94 19.77 -0.64 5.07
C GLU A 94 18.46 -0.44 4.29
N GLN A 95 18.24 -1.21 3.22
CA GLN A 95 17.12 -0.98 2.30
C GLN A 95 15.79 -1.55 2.82
N LEU A 96 15.77 -2.68 3.51
CA LEU A 96 14.56 -3.16 4.16
C LEU A 96 14.20 -2.25 5.34
N LEU A 97 12.95 -1.80 5.40
CA LEU A 97 12.44 -0.96 6.48
C LEU A 97 11.34 -1.69 7.28
N SER A 98 11.35 -1.50 8.58
CA SER A 98 10.15 -1.62 9.39
C SER A 98 9.24 -0.41 9.15
N LEU A 99 7.96 -0.54 9.48
CA LEU A 99 7.02 0.59 9.40
C LEU A 99 7.46 1.76 10.32
N ALA A 100 8.05 1.45 11.48
CA ALA A 100 8.58 2.47 12.38
C ALA A 100 9.72 3.27 11.73
N GLU A 101 10.66 2.59 11.07
CA GLU A 101 11.76 3.28 10.34
C GLU A 101 11.26 4.10 9.15
N LEU A 102 10.17 3.68 8.50
CA LEU A 102 9.52 4.50 7.46
C LEU A 102 8.94 5.78 8.07
N PHE A 103 8.31 5.72 9.24
CA PHE A 103 7.84 6.91 9.96
C PHE A 103 8.98 7.86 10.31
N GLU A 104 10.13 7.38 10.77
CA GLU A 104 11.32 8.20 11.03
C GLU A 104 11.75 8.99 9.78
N ILE A 105 11.80 8.33 8.62
CA ILE A 105 12.10 8.96 7.34
C ILE A 105 11.09 10.07 7.00
N LEU A 106 9.80 9.82 7.22
CA LEU A 106 8.74 10.79 6.90
C LEU A 106 8.74 11.97 7.86
N GLU A 107 9.05 11.76 9.15
CA GLU A 107 9.14 12.84 10.15
C GLU A 107 10.27 13.82 9.90
N GLU A 108 11.36 13.38 9.31
CA GLU A 108 12.48 14.24 8.93
C GLU A 108 12.15 15.23 7.81
N ARG A 109 11.03 15.04 7.11
CA ARG A 109 10.66 15.86 5.96
C ARG A 109 10.00 17.17 6.38
N SER A 110 10.27 18.22 5.60
CA SER A 110 9.79 19.60 5.90
C SER A 110 8.39 19.88 5.36
N ARG A 111 7.82 18.97 4.54
CA ARG A 111 6.50 19.16 3.93
C ARG A 111 5.50 18.10 4.37
N PRO A 112 4.21 18.41 4.35
CA PRO A 112 3.18 17.39 4.54
C PRO A 112 3.28 16.27 3.49
N ILE A 113 3.00 15.02 3.91
CA ILE A 113 3.03 13.86 3.04
C ILE A 113 1.93 12.87 3.45
N GLY A 114 1.30 12.24 2.45
CA GLY A 114 0.40 11.12 2.67
C GLY A 114 1.15 9.82 2.92
N LEU A 115 0.62 8.94 3.79
CA LEU A 115 1.06 7.57 3.94
C LEU A 115 -0.15 6.64 3.84
N ALA A 116 -0.20 5.83 2.79
CA ALA A 116 -1.19 4.78 2.59
C ALA A 116 -0.56 3.43 2.94
N ILE A 117 -1.08 2.77 3.98
CA ILE A 117 -0.54 1.51 4.50
C ILE A 117 -1.47 0.37 4.10
N GLU A 118 -1.01 -0.52 3.22
CA GLU A 118 -1.72 -1.75 2.90
C GLU A 118 -1.39 -2.86 3.90
N ILE A 119 -2.41 -3.33 4.61
CA ILE A 119 -2.31 -4.46 5.54
C ILE A 119 -2.57 -5.74 4.76
N LYS A 120 -1.50 -6.54 4.61
CA LYS A 120 -1.50 -7.75 3.77
C LYS A 120 -2.16 -8.93 4.46
N HIS A 121 -3.06 -9.58 3.74
CA HIS A 121 -3.75 -10.81 4.14
C HIS A 121 -3.68 -11.88 3.04
N PRO A 122 -3.76 -13.18 3.40
CA PRO A 122 -3.97 -13.72 4.75
C PRO A 122 -2.72 -13.59 5.65
N SER A 123 -2.92 -13.20 6.91
CA SER A 123 -1.88 -13.23 7.95
C SER A 123 -2.04 -14.48 8.83
N PRO A 124 -0.98 -15.26 9.08
CA PRO A 124 -1.07 -16.42 9.98
C PRO A 124 -1.25 -16.04 11.45
N PHE A 125 -1.14 -14.76 11.76
CA PHE A 125 -1.19 -14.22 13.13
C PHE A 125 -2.56 -13.62 13.50
N GLY A 126 -3.61 -13.84 12.69
CA GLY A 126 -4.91 -13.19 12.88
C GLY A 126 -4.78 -11.67 12.81
N HIS A 127 -5.33 -10.95 13.79
CA HIS A 127 -5.29 -9.48 13.84
C HIS A 127 -4.02 -8.89 14.49
N LEU A 128 -3.00 -9.70 14.78
CA LEU A 128 -1.75 -9.16 15.36
C LEU A 128 -1.01 -8.21 14.40
N LEU A 129 -1.24 -8.32 13.08
CA LEU A 129 -0.70 -7.36 12.12
C LEU A 129 -1.36 -5.99 12.28
N GLU A 130 -2.68 -5.93 12.36
CA GLU A 130 -3.45 -4.71 12.63
C GLU A 130 -3.05 -4.08 13.97
N ASP A 131 -2.95 -4.89 15.02
CA ASP A 131 -2.50 -4.43 16.35
C ASP A 131 -1.08 -3.85 16.30
N GLY A 132 -0.17 -4.50 15.55
CA GLY A 132 1.19 -4.02 15.33
C GLY A 132 1.22 -2.67 14.59
N VAL A 133 0.41 -2.53 13.54
CA VAL A 133 0.26 -1.26 12.81
C VAL A 133 -0.30 -0.17 13.71
N LEU A 134 -1.40 -0.45 14.43
CA LEU A 134 -2.00 0.52 15.37
C LEU A 134 -1.02 0.94 16.47
N LYS A 135 -0.17 0.01 16.94
CA LYS A 135 0.86 0.33 17.91
C LYS A 135 1.91 1.28 17.31
N VAL A 136 2.44 0.99 16.12
CA VAL A 136 3.40 1.89 15.46
C VAL A 136 2.78 3.27 15.24
N LEU A 137 1.51 3.33 14.81
CA LEU A 137 0.77 4.58 14.64
C LEU A 137 0.65 5.36 15.96
N ALA A 138 0.29 4.70 17.07
CA ALA A 138 0.18 5.33 18.38
C ALA A 138 1.53 5.87 18.86
N ASP A 139 2.62 5.11 18.66
CA ASP A 139 3.98 5.52 18.99
C ASP A 139 4.42 6.77 18.19
N ASN A 140 3.77 7.03 17.02
CA ASN A 140 4.01 8.17 16.12
C ASN A 140 2.90 9.24 16.17
N HIS A 141 2.25 9.42 17.30
CA HIS A 141 1.25 10.48 17.56
C HIS A 141 0.04 10.47 16.60
N PHE A 142 -0.39 9.30 16.16
CA PHE A 142 -1.53 9.17 15.27
C PHE A 142 -2.85 9.53 15.95
N ASP A 143 -3.61 10.41 15.32
CA ASP A 143 -5.00 10.71 15.67
C ASP A 143 -5.94 9.87 14.80
N PRO A 144 -6.62 8.85 15.36
CA PRO A 144 -7.49 7.96 14.59
C PRO A 144 -8.78 8.65 14.08
N SER A 145 -9.08 9.85 14.52
CA SER A 145 -10.24 10.63 14.06
C SER A 145 -9.94 11.46 12.82
N THR A 146 -8.73 12.00 12.72
CA THR A 146 -8.30 12.90 11.63
C THR A 146 -7.33 12.25 10.64
N GLY A 147 -6.67 11.16 11.04
CA GLY A 147 -5.65 10.50 10.24
C GLY A 147 -4.28 11.18 10.27
N THR A 148 -4.10 12.19 11.10
CA THR A 148 -2.80 12.88 11.20
C THR A 148 -1.85 12.14 12.13
N ALA A 149 -0.57 12.08 11.76
CA ALA A 149 0.51 11.48 12.54
C ALA A 149 1.79 12.33 12.46
N GLY A 150 2.79 11.93 13.27
CA GLY A 150 4.05 12.65 13.39
C GLY A 150 4.00 13.80 14.41
N SER A 151 5.16 14.17 14.95
CA SER A 151 5.29 15.19 16.00
C SER A 151 4.75 16.58 15.61
N LYS A 152 4.64 16.86 14.30
CA LYS A 152 4.08 18.09 13.73
C LYS A 152 2.74 17.87 13.00
N SER A 153 2.13 16.69 13.13
CA SER A 153 0.92 16.30 12.39
C SER A 153 1.04 16.47 10.87
N GLN A 154 2.23 16.24 10.33
CA GLN A 154 2.54 16.45 8.90
C GLN A 154 2.31 15.20 8.04
N ILE A 155 2.05 14.04 8.64
CA ILE A 155 1.82 12.79 7.92
C ILE A 155 0.32 12.51 7.92
N ALA A 156 -0.30 12.39 6.72
CA ALA A 156 -1.70 12.04 6.57
C ALA A 156 -1.81 10.52 6.30
N VAL A 157 -2.21 9.76 7.31
CA VAL A 157 -2.26 8.29 7.26
C VAL A 157 -3.64 7.80 6.85
N THR A 158 -3.66 6.81 5.96
CA THR A 158 -4.82 6.00 5.61
C THR A 158 -4.44 4.53 5.64
N LEU A 159 -5.37 3.67 6.05
CA LEU A 159 -5.18 2.23 6.12
C LEU A 159 -5.99 1.54 5.04
N MET A 160 -5.42 0.56 4.38
CA MET A 160 -6.08 -0.13 3.29
C MET A 160 -5.82 -1.64 3.33
N SER A 161 -6.76 -2.40 2.82
CA SER A 161 -6.65 -3.85 2.70
C SER A 161 -7.60 -4.36 1.62
N PHE A 162 -7.27 -5.51 1.03
CA PHE A 162 -8.19 -6.32 0.24
C PHE A 162 -9.16 -7.12 1.12
N GLU A 163 -8.77 -7.39 2.38
CA GLU A 163 -9.56 -8.19 3.31
C GLU A 163 -10.54 -7.30 4.10
N PRO A 164 -11.86 -7.39 3.85
CA PRO A 164 -12.84 -6.55 4.52
C PRO A 164 -12.86 -6.73 6.04
N GLU A 165 -12.54 -7.93 6.54
CA GLU A 165 -12.52 -8.17 7.99
C GLU A 165 -11.39 -7.42 8.68
N SER A 166 -10.24 -7.24 8.04
CA SER A 166 -9.17 -6.37 8.52
C SER A 166 -9.67 -4.94 8.73
N LEU A 167 -10.38 -4.39 7.73
CA LEU A 167 -10.95 -3.04 7.82
C LEU A 167 -12.07 -2.92 8.85
N ARG A 168 -12.93 -3.95 9.01
CA ARG A 168 -13.93 -4.01 10.09
C ARG A 168 -13.27 -4.02 11.46
N TYR A 169 -12.16 -4.75 11.61
CA TYR A 169 -11.40 -4.74 12.85
C TYR A 169 -10.86 -3.34 13.15
N LEU A 170 -10.21 -2.69 12.19
CA LEU A 170 -9.65 -1.35 12.31
C LEU A 170 -10.71 -0.28 12.58
N SER A 171 -11.91 -0.40 11.99
CA SER A 171 -13.01 0.56 12.16
C SER A 171 -13.53 0.69 13.60
N ARG A 172 -13.13 -0.23 14.50
CA ARG A 172 -13.43 -0.14 15.94
C ARG A 172 -12.65 0.99 16.62
N THR A 173 -11.54 1.42 16.01
CA THR A 173 -10.62 2.41 16.58
C THR A 173 -10.38 3.58 15.65
N VAL A 174 -10.33 3.34 14.35
CA VAL A 174 -9.99 4.32 13.31
C VAL A 174 -11.26 4.79 12.60
N ASN A 175 -11.36 6.09 12.33
CA ASN A 175 -12.46 6.66 11.54
C ASN A 175 -12.52 5.97 10.18
N LYS A 176 -13.71 5.50 9.80
CA LYS A 176 -13.94 4.84 8.52
C LYS A 176 -13.52 5.66 7.29
N ASP A 177 -13.52 6.99 7.40
CA ASP A 177 -13.12 7.89 6.32
C ASP A 177 -11.61 7.83 6.02
N LEU A 178 -10.83 7.16 6.89
CA LEU A 178 -9.41 6.87 6.74
C LEU A 178 -9.13 5.44 6.25
N LEU A 179 -10.19 4.64 6.08
CA LEU A 179 -10.09 3.24 5.65
C LEU A 179 -10.39 3.15 4.16
N CYS A 180 -9.57 2.35 3.46
CA CYS A 180 -9.67 2.13 2.02
C CYS A 180 -9.89 0.63 1.73
N GLN A 181 -11.03 0.30 1.13
CA GLN A 181 -11.26 -1.06 0.61
C GLN A 181 -10.64 -1.20 -0.77
N LEU A 182 -9.62 -2.04 -0.87
CA LEU A 182 -8.99 -2.40 -2.13
C LEU A 182 -9.84 -3.43 -2.89
N ILE A 183 -9.91 -3.27 -4.21
CA ILE A 183 -10.62 -4.20 -5.10
C ILE A 183 -9.77 -4.44 -6.34
N THR A 184 -9.71 -5.68 -6.78
CA THR A 184 -9.07 -6.05 -8.04
C THR A 184 -9.82 -7.17 -8.73
N GLU A 185 -9.47 -7.40 -9.99
CA GLU A 185 -9.80 -8.64 -10.67
C GLU A 185 -9.01 -9.79 -10.06
N VAL A 186 -9.67 -10.95 -9.93
CA VAL A 186 -8.98 -12.16 -9.48
C VAL A 186 -8.27 -12.78 -10.68
N ASP A 187 -6.97 -12.57 -10.79
CA ASP A 187 -6.15 -13.12 -11.85
C ASP A 187 -5.27 -14.31 -11.40
N ALA A 188 -4.61 -14.93 -12.36
CA ALA A 188 -3.80 -16.12 -12.11
C ALA A 188 -2.53 -15.81 -11.30
N SER A 189 -1.95 -14.60 -11.41
CA SER A 189 -0.72 -14.23 -10.72
C SER A 189 -0.93 -14.11 -9.22
N TRP A 190 -2.05 -13.52 -8.79
CA TRP A 190 -2.46 -13.46 -7.40
C TRP A 190 -2.69 -14.85 -6.80
N VAL A 191 -3.35 -15.72 -7.59
CA VAL A 191 -3.57 -17.11 -7.15
C VAL A 191 -2.24 -17.83 -6.99
N ASP A 192 -1.30 -17.67 -7.92
CA ASP A 192 0.01 -18.30 -7.87
C ASP A 192 0.83 -17.80 -6.67
N GLU A 193 0.78 -16.50 -6.37
CA GLU A 193 1.41 -15.90 -5.19
C GLU A 193 0.90 -16.56 -3.89
N LEU A 194 -0.40 -16.62 -3.69
CA LEU A 194 -0.99 -17.21 -2.48
C LEU A 194 -0.78 -18.73 -2.40
N VAL A 195 -0.83 -19.44 -3.53
CA VAL A 195 -0.52 -20.88 -3.57
C VAL A 195 0.93 -21.15 -3.18
N SER A 196 1.86 -20.24 -3.50
CA SER A 196 3.27 -20.38 -3.16
C SER A 196 3.53 -20.46 -1.65
N THR A 197 2.62 -19.95 -0.82
CA THR A 197 2.69 -20.07 0.65
C THR A 197 2.51 -21.50 1.14
N GLY A 198 2.00 -22.42 0.30
CA GLY A 198 1.72 -23.81 0.66
C GLY A 198 0.54 -24.01 1.62
N GLN A 199 -0.20 -22.97 1.97
CA GLN A 199 -1.29 -23.02 2.96
C GLN A 199 -2.61 -23.48 2.35
N MET A 200 -2.85 -23.21 1.06
CA MET A 200 -4.09 -23.52 0.37
C MET A 200 -3.85 -24.04 -1.05
N GLY A 201 -4.75 -24.91 -1.51
CA GLY A 201 -4.78 -25.34 -2.91
C GLY A 201 -5.42 -24.26 -3.81
N ARG A 202 -5.08 -24.28 -5.12
CA ARG A 202 -5.47 -23.27 -6.11
C ARG A 202 -6.98 -22.97 -6.14
N ALA A 203 -7.83 -23.98 -6.11
CA ALA A 203 -9.30 -23.79 -6.11
C ALA A 203 -9.80 -23.05 -4.86
N ALA A 204 -9.26 -23.36 -3.69
CA ALA A 204 -9.60 -22.69 -2.44
C ALA A 204 -9.13 -21.23 -2.44
N VAL A 205 -7.97 -20.93 -3.02
CA VAL A 205 -7.48 -19.56 -3.19
C VAL A 205 -8.43 -18.76 -4.07
N TYR A 206 -8.86 -19.29 -5.22
CA TYR A 206 -9.85 -18.60 -6.07
C TYR A 206 -11.14 -18.29 -5.31
N GLU A 207 -11.68 -19.26 -4.56
CA GLU A 207 -12.91 -19.06 -3.79
C GLU A 207 -12.76 -17.96 -2.74
N VAL A 208 -11.65 -17.93 -2.02
CA VAL A 208 -11.35 -16.90 -1.03
C VAL A 208 -11.26 -15.52 -1.67
N LEU A 209 -10.52 -15.38 -2.79
CA LEU A 209 -10.34 -14.10 -3.46
C LEU A 209 -11.66 -13.56 -4.05
N TYR A 210 -12.47 -14.42 -4.71
CA TYR A 210 -13.79 -13.99 -5.22
C TYR A 210 -14.73 -13.57 -4.10
N ARG A 211 -14.72 -14.29 -2.98
CA ARG A 211 -15.51 -13.93 -1.80
C ARG A 211 -15.04 -12.59 -1.23
N SER A 212 -13.74 -12.39 -1.06
CA SER A 212 -13.18 -11.13 -0.55
C SER A 212 -13.58 -9.93 -1.43
N VAL A 213 -13.52 -10.07 -2.75
CA VAL A 213 -13.99 -9.02 -3.67
C VAL A 213 -15.48 -8.72 -3.47
N ALA A 214 -16.34 -9.74 -3.41
CA ALA A 214 -17.78 -9.56 -3.24
C ALA A 214 -18.13 -8.93 -1.88
N GLU A 215 -17.51 -9.41 -0.79
CA GLU A 215 -17.68 -8.86 0.56
C GLU A 215 -17.10 -7.43 0.67
N GLY A 216 -16.02 -7.12 -0.06
CA GLY A 216 -15.45 -5.77 -0.14
C GLY A 216 -16.41 -4.78 -0.79
N ILE A 217 -17.05 -5.16 -1.90
CA ILE A 217 -18.08 -4.35 -2.57
C ILE A 217 -19.26 -4.10 -1.62
N GLU A 218 -19.76 -5.16 -0.97
CA GLU A 218 -20.85 -5.05 0.00
C GLU A 218 -20.46 -4.12 1.17
N PHE A 219 -19.22 -4.22 1.67
CA PHE A 219 -18.74 -3.37 2.76
C PHE A 219 -18.66 -1.89 2.36
N ILE A 220 -18.26 -1.57 1.13
CA ILE A 220 -18.32 -0.21 0.57
C ILE A 220 -19.79 0.26 0.52
N ASP A 221 -20.69 -0.57 -0.01
CA ASP A 221 -22.09 -0.21 -0.18
C ASP A 221 -22.82 0.05 1.15
N GLN A 222 -22.43 -0.67 2.20
CA GLN A 222 -22.90 -0.45 3.58
C GLN A 222 -22.28 0.79 4.23
N GLY A 223 -21.36 1.50 3.56
CA GLY A 223 -20.69 2.69 4.09
C GLY A 223 -19.63 2.38 5.15
N GLY A 224 -18.98 1.23 5.06
CA GLY A 224 -17.94 0.77 5.98
C GLY A 224 -16.60 1.49 5.82
N VAL A 225 -16.36 2.15 4.68
CA VAL A 225 -15.13 2.89 4.39
C VAL A 225 -15.45 4.24 3.75
N GLY A 226 -14.50 5.19 3.80
CA GLY A 226 -14.58 6.47 3.09
C GLY A 226 -13.76 6.51 1.81
N ILE A 227 -12.87 5.53 1.61
CA ILE A 227 -12.01 5.46 0.43
C ILE A 227 -12.23 4.13 -0.28
N ILE A 228 -12.37 4.18 -1.60
CA ILE A 228 -12.38 3.01 -2.47
C ILE A 228 -11.04 2.93 -3.22
N GLY A 229 -10.48 1.72 -3.32
CA GLY A 229 -9.18 1.46 -3.97
C GLY A 229 -9.27 0.39 -5.06
N PRO A 230 -10.07 0.57 -6.12
CA PRO A 230 -10.07 -0.41 -7.21
C PRO A 230 -8.85 -0.26 -8.12
N GLY A 231 -8.44 -1.38 -8.74
CA GLY A 231 -7.46 -1.39 -9.81
C GLY A 231 -7.98 -0.70 -11.09
N VAL A 232 -7.08 -0.21 -11.96
CA VAL A 232 -7.46 0.47 -13.22
C VAL A 232 -8.37 -0.39 -14.10
N ALA A 233 -8.02 -1.67 -14.31
CA ALA A 233 -8.79 -2.56 -15.17
C ALA A 233 -10.20 -2.81 -14.60
N TRP A 234 -10.29 -3.07 -13.28
CA TRP A 234 -11.56 -3.23 -12.59
C TRP A 234 -12.43 -1.96 -12.69
N THR A 235 -11.83 -0.78 -12.51
CA THR A 235 -12.50 0.52 -12.63
C THR A 235 -13.11 0.69 -14.02
N ARG A 236 -12.37 0.35 -15.08
CA ARG A 236 -12.88 0.44 -16.45
C ARG A 236 -14.03 -0.53 -16.71
N ALA A 237 -13.93 -1.75 -16.19
CA ALA A 237 -14.99 -2.77 -16.35
C ALA A 237 -16.25 -2.42 -15.53
N ASN A 238 -16.12 -1.66 -14.45
CA ASN A 238 -17.18 -1.35 -13.50
C ASN A 238 -17.40 0.16 -13.32
N GLU A 239 -17.16 0.97 -14.36
CA GLU A 239 -17.20 2.44 -14.31
C GLU A 239 -18.50 2.98 -13.68
N LYS A 240 -19.64 2.35 -13.98
CA LYS A 240 -20.93 2.77 -13.42
C LYS A 240 -20.96 2.70 -11.89
N ILE A 241 -20.46 1.60 -11.32
CA ILE A 241 -20.40 1.42 -9.86
C ILE A 241 -19.46 2.45 -9.23
N VAL A 242 -18.30 2.68 -9.86
CA VAL A 242 -17.34 3.68 -9.37
C VAL A 242 -17.94 5.10 -9.38
N ARG A 243 -18.68 5.46 -10.44
CA ARG A 243 -19.41 6.75 -10.49
C ARG A 243 -20.43 6.88 -9.36
N GLU A 244 -21.23 5.83 -9.12
CA GLU A 244 -22.21 5.82 -8.03
C GLU A 244 -21.54 6.01 -6.66
N TRP A 245 -20.38 5.42 -6.43
CA TRP A 245 -19.60 5.62 -5.20
C TRP A 245 -19.03 7.04 -5.07
N LEU A 246 -18.50 7.61 -6.16
CA LEU A 246 -18.02 8.99 -6.19
C LEU A 246 -19.18 10.00 -5.93
N GLU A 247 -20.36 9.77 -6.52
CA GLU A 247 -21.56 10.58 -6.29
C GLU A 247 -22.06 10.50 -4.84
N ARG A 248 -21.81 9.38 -4.15
CA ARG A 248 -22.07 9.24 -2.71
C ARG A 248 -21.02 9.95 -1.83
N GLY A 249 -19.99 10.54 -2.42
CA GLY A 249 -18.95 11.30 -1.74
C GLY A 249 -17.75 10.47 -1.26
N LEU A 250 -17.62 9.21 -1.71
CA LEU A 250 -16.42 8.43 -1.40
C LEU A 250 -15.22 8.95 -2.20
N THR A 251 -14.04 8.90 -1.58
CA THR A 251 -12.78 9.18 -2.27
C THR A 251 -12.33 7.95 -3.05
N ALA A 252 -11.88 8.11 -4.29
CA ALA A 252 -11.25 7.02 -5.05
C ALA A 252 -9.74 7.19 -5.09
N ARG A 253 -9.00 6.13 -4.70
CA ARG A 253 -7.56 5.96 -4.88
C ARG A 253 -7.31 4.78 -5.79
N ILE A 254 -6.99 5.04 -7.05
CA ILE A 254 -6.87 4.00 -8.10
C ILE A 254 -5.39 3.59 -8.27
N TRP A 255 -5.16 2.29 -8.44
CA TRP A 255 -3.86 1.64 -8.59
C TRP A 255 -3.88 0.58 -9.70
N THR A 256 -2.78 0.15 -10.36
CA THR A 256 -1.56 0.93 -10.46
C THR A 256 -1.62 1.73 -11.74
N VAL A 257 -1.47 3.04 -11.64
CA VAL A 257 -1.68 3.98 -12.76
C VAL A 257 -0.31 4.43 -13.28
N ASP A 258 0.19 3.74 -14.32
CA ASP A 258 1.51 4.06 -14.91
C ASP A 258 1.41 4.63 -16.33
N ARG A 259 0.21 4.61 -16.94
CA ARG A 259 -0.02 5.10 -18.30
C ARG A 259 -0.75 6.43 -18.28
N PRO A 260 -0.27 7.45 -18.99
CA PRO A 260 -0.93 8.77 -19.05
C PRO A 260 -2.39 8.71 -19.50
N ALA A 261 -2.71 7.81 -20.45
CA ALA A 261 -4.08 7.63 -20.94
C ALA A 261 -5.03 7.09 -19.84
N ASP A 262 -4.53 6.23 -18.94
CA ASP A 262 -5.31 5.74 -17.79
C ASP A 262 -5.49 6.85 -16.76
N ALA A 263 -4.44 7.61 -16.46
CA ALA A 263 -4.50 8.74 -15.56
C ALA A 263 -5.49 9.82 -16.04
N GLN A 264 -5.43 10.19 -17.33
CA GLN A 264 -6.38 11.17 -17.93
C GLN A 264 -7.82 10.67 -17.87
N TYR A 265 -8.05 9.38 -18.16
CA TYR A 265 -9.37 8.77 -18.04
C TYR A 265 -9.90 8.86 -16.60
N LEU A 266 -9.08 8.53 -15.61
CA LEU A 266 -9.46 8.53 -14.21
C LEU A 266 -9.73 9.94 -13.67
N VAL A 267 -8.91 10.93 -14.06
CA VAL A 267 -9.14 12.34 -13.73
C VAL A 267 -10.47 12.82 -14.31
N ASN A 268 -10.77 12.47 -15.56
CA ASN A 268 -12.06 12.81 -16.18
C ASN A 268 -13.25 12.08 -15.53
N LEU A 269 -13.01 10.94 -14.90
CA LEU A 269 -14.02 10.21 -14.10
C LEU A 269 -14.30 10.90 -12.75
N GLY A 270 -13.41 11.79 -12.29
CA GLY A 270 -13.52 12.47 -11.00
C GLY A 270 -12.64 11.86 -9.89
N VAL A 271 -11.72 10.96 -10.26
CA VAL A 271 -10.74 10.36 -9.33
C VAL A 271 -9.72 11.42 -8.91
N THR A 272 -9.46 11.51 -7.61
CA THR A 272 -8.58 12.53 -7.02
C THR A 272 -7.27 11.97 -6.47
N GLN A 273 -7.11 10.65 -6.39
CA GLN A 273 -5.89 10.01 -5.90
C GLN A 273 -5.46 8.88 -6.84
N LEU A 274 -4.22 8.96 -7.33
CA LEU A 274 -3.63 7.98 -8.23
C LEU A 274 -2.39 7.38 -7.58
N THR A 275 -2.32 6.05 -7.50
CA THR A 275 -1.16 5.31 -7.01
C THR A 275 -0.38 4.78 -8.21
N SER A 276 0.91 5.15 -8.32
CA SER A 276 1.76 4.90 -9.50
C SER A 276 3.16 4.47 -9.10
N ASN A 277 3.76 3.58 -9.90
CA ASN A 277 5.19 3.23 -9.77
C ASN A 277 6.11 4.40 -10.16
N ARG A 278 5.59 5.36 -10.96
CA ARG A 278 6.33 6.50 -11.53
C ARG A 278 5.59 7.84 -11.34
N PRO A 279 5.24 8.23 -10.10
CA PRO A 279 4.30 9.32 -9.83
C PRO A 279 4.73 10.67 -10.39
N ALA A 280 6.02 11.01 -10.28
CA ALA A 280 6.54 12.28 -10.77
C ALA A 280 6.55 12.40 -12.29
N GLU A 281 6.84 11.30 -12.99
CA GLU A 281 6.80 11.27 -14.45
C GLU A 281 5.37 11.38 -14.93
N LEU A 282 4.46 10.59 -14.32
CA LEU A 282 3.05 10.58 -14.66
C LEU A 282 2.41 11.96 -14.47
N ARG A 283 2.74 12.67 -13.37
CA ARG A 283 2.29 14.05 -13.13
C ARG A 283 2.72 14.98 -14.25
N ARG A 284 4.01 14.98 -14.60
CA ARG A 284 4.54 15.83 -15.69
C ARG A 284 3.88 15.55 -17.03
N GLU A 285 3.61 14.29 -17.34
CA GLU A 285 2.95 13.87 -18.59
C GLU A 285 1.48 14.33 -18.64
N LEU A 286 0.79 14.38 -17.50
CA LEU A 286 -0.59 14.91 -17.43
C LEU A 286 -0.64 16.44 -17.54
N GLU A 287 0.33 17.16 -16.98
CA GLU A 287 0.39 18.61 -17.04
C GLU A 287 0.73 19.15 -18.44
N GLN A 288 1.31 18.31 -19.31
CA GLN A 288 1.68 18.64 -20.69
C GLN A 288 0.57 18.39 -21.72
N ASN A 289 -0.51 17.72 -21.34
CA ASN A 289 -1.65 17.39 -22.18
C ASN A 289 -2.88 18.25 -21.85
#